data_13d5233251b6485ba256e04bc94b3b40
#
_entry.id   13d5233251b6485ba256e04bc94b3b40
#
_cell.length_a   1.000
_cell.length_b   1.000
_cell.length_c   1.000
_cell.angle_alpha   90.00
_cell.angle_beta   90.00
_cell.angle_gamma   90.00
#
_symmetry.space_group_name_H-M   'P 1'
#
loop_
_entity.id
_entity.type
_entity.pdbx_description
1 polymer ?
#
loop_
_entity_poly.entity_id
_entity_poly.type
_entity_poly.pdbx_seq_one_letter_code
_entity_poly.pdbx_strand_id
1 'polypeptide(L)'
;MRSTLRKAQLQWSTSFFCSAAQASALSRALASPTSPNISTPSLAGKFMRWCFSRLCIAERIVHAAARTTGMVAKVLRIGQIVGDTATGYWNPTEALPLMLQTAKTLGVLPALDETLAWLPVDVVARSILELSGIVSNDRSKALAHDPSIVYHVQNSKTFRWTEDLLPALQQAGLKFDILPKREWVQRLESEQDPKKNPTIKLLDFFAEKYDNDAPGRSGLTFAMEKTESASPSLKGGVELINTGLIKRFVAAWAPLW
;
A
#
# COMPACT_ATOMS: atom_id res chain seq x y z
N MET A 1 11.74 19.86 22.55
CA MET A 1 10.54 19.64 21.75
C MET A 1 10.75 19.25 20.28
N ARG A 2 11.80 19.69 19.57
CA ARG A 2 12.08 19.30 18.16
C ARG A 2 12.62 17.87 17.96
N SER A 3 13.22 17.24 18.96
CA SER A 3 13.76 15.88 18.87
C SER A 3 12.72 14.77 19.03
N THR A 4 11.63 15.05 19.70
CA THR A 4 10.55 14.08 19.96
C THR A 4 9.65 13.91 18.74
N LEU A 5 9.47 14.97 17.93
CA LEU A 5 8.71 14.93 16.69
C LEU A 5 9.40 14.12 15.57
N ARG A 6 10.76 14.16 15.50
CA ARG A 6 11.51 13.33 14.53
C ARG A 6 11.45 11.83 14.85
N LYS A 7 11.41 11.43 16.11
CA LYS A 7 11.25 10.02 16.50
C LYS A 7 9.84 9.50 16.24
N ALA A 8 8.82 10.33 16.40
CA ALA A 8 7.45 9.98 16.05
C ALA A 8 7.27 9.77 14.53
N GLN A 9 7.90 10.60 13.71
CA GLN A 9 7.82 10.53 12.24
C GLN A 9 8.46 9.25 11.66
N LEU A 10 9.55 8.76 12.27
CA LEU A 10 10.21 7.51 11.87
C LEU A 10 9.44 6.25 12.29
N GLN A 11 8.63 6.33 13.34
CA GLN A 11 7.83 5.21 13.83
C GLN A 11 6.51 5.01 13.04
N TRP A 12 6.04 6.05 12.34
CA TRP A 12 4.84 6.00 11.52
C TRP A 12 5.07 5.39 10.13
N SER A 13 6.27 5.48 9.57
CA SER A 13 6.57 4.96 8.23
C SER A 13 6.61 3.43 8.16
N THR A 14 6.84 2.74 9.27
CA THR A 14 6.90 1.27 9.34
C THR A 14 5.54 0.61 9.59
N SER A 15 4.53 1.36 10.04
CA SER A 15 3.22 0.82 10.42
C SER A 15 2.19 0.80 9.27
N PHE A 16 2.46 1.45 8.15
CA PHE A 16 1.49 1.64 7.05
C PHE A 16 1.51 0.58 5.95
N PHE A 17 2.37 -0.44 6.03
CA PHE A 17 2.47 -1.49 5.00
C PHE A 17 1.41 -2.59 5.08
N CYS A 18 0.40 -2.45 5.92
CA CYS A 18 -0.71 -3.38 5.95
C CYS A 18 -1.81 -2.90 4.99
N SER A 19 -1.72 -3.28 3.71
CA SER A 19 -2.80 -2.96 2.78
C SER A 19 -4.11 -3.63 3.23
N ALA A 20 -5.23 -2.90 3.13
CA ALA A 20 -6.55 -3.43 3.46
C ALA A 20 -6.90 -4.71 2.68
N ALA A 21 -6.25 -4.95 1.53
CA ALA A 21 -6.37 -6.18 0.74
C ALA A 21 -5.87 -7.42 1.50
N GLN A 22 -4.82 -7.29 2.30
CA GLN A 22 -4.32 -8.39 3.14
C GLN A 22 -5.21 -8.64 4.36
N ALA A 23 -5.91 -7.60 4.86
CA ALA A 23 -6.81 -7.67 5.98
C ALA A 23 -8.00 -8.59 5.76
N SER A 24 -8.64 -8.50 4.63
CA SER A 24 -9.87 -9.24 4.36
C SER A 24 -9.64 -10.70 3.98
N ALA A 25 -8.46 -11.05 3.42
CA ALA A 25 -8.09 -12.44 3.18
C ALA A 25 -7.94 -13.19 4.51
N LEU A 26 -7.40 -12.53 5.55
CA LEU A 26 -7.29 -13.12 6.89
C LEU A 26 -8.65 -13.22 7.62
N SER A 27 -9.55 -12.24 7.46
CA SER A 27 -10.90 -12.31 8.04
C SER A 27 -11.68 -13.53 7.56
N ARG A 28 -11.54 -13.90 6.27
CA ARG A 28 -12.19 -15.10 5.72
C ARG A 28 -11.54 -16.39 6.21
N ALA A 29 -10.22 -16.42 6.39
CA ALA A 29 -9.52 -17.59 6.93
C ALA A 29 -9.86 -17.88 8.40
N LEU A 30 -10.26 -16.86 9.16
CA LEU A 30 -10.66 -17.00 10.56
C LEU A 30 -12.14 -17.38 10.73
N ALA A 31 -12.96 -17.26 9.68
CA ALA A 31 -14.39 -17.58 9.71
C ALA A 31 -14.70 -19.03 9.29
N SER A 32 -13.71 -19.82 8.88
CA SER A 32 -13.91 -21.23 8.47
C SER A 32 -13.44 -22.20 9.56
N PRO A 33 -14.34 -23.02 10.17
CA PRO A 33 -13.99 -23.90 11.28
C PRO A 33 -13.33 -25.23 10.87
N THR A 34 -13.03 -25.46 9.59
CA THR A 34 -12.49 -26.75 9.13
C THR A 34 -11.30 -26.56 8.21
N SER A 35 -10.08 -26.57 8.77
CA SER A 35 -8.87 -26.89 8.03
C SER A 35 -7.84 -27.54 8.97
N PRO A 36 -7.51 -28.83 8.75
CA PRO A 36 -6.39 -29.47 9.42
C PRO A 36 -5.08 -29.12 8.69
N ASN A 37 -4.00 -28.94 9.45
CA ASN A 37 -2.63 -28.65 9.04
C ASN A 37 -2.32 -27.22 8.61
N ILE A 38 -2.24 -26.34 9.62
CA ILE A 38 -1.52 -25.06 9.47
C ILE A 38 -0.07 -25.32 9.85
N SER A 39 0.83 -25.40 8.84
CA SER A 39 2.26 -25.23 9.04
C SER A 39 2.49 -23.94 9.84
N THR A 40 3.43 -23.97 10.79
CA THR A 40 3.75 -22.83 11.66
C THR A 40 3.99 -21.59 10.80
N PRO A 41 3.24 -20.49 10.99
CA PRO A 41 3.42 -19.28 10.19
C PRO A 41 4.84 -18.74 10.34
N SER A 42 5.43 -18.28 9.24
CA SER A 42 6.71 -17.59 9.25
C SER A 42 6.71 -16.39 10.22
N LEU A 43 7.87 -15.90 10.63
CA LEU A 43 8.01 -14.70 11.46
C LEU A 43 7.26 -13.49 10.85
N ALA A 44 7.32 -13.34 9.52
CA ALA A 44 6.59 -12.29 8.79
C ALA A 44 5.07 -12.47 8.88
N GLY A 45 4.57 -13.70 8.73
CA GLY A 45 3.15 -14.00 8.89
C GLY A 45 2.65 -13.79 10.32
N LYS A 46 3.46 -14.11 11.34
CA LYS A 46 3.15 -13.83 12.76
C LYS A 46 3.10 -12.32 13.02
N PHE A 47 4.06 -11.56 12.50
CA PHE A 47 4.10 -10.11 12.63
C PHE A 47 2.90 -9.43 11.95
N MET A 48 2.54 -9.88 10.74
CA MET A 48 1.37 -9.40 10.01
C MET A 48 0.07 -9.64 10.80
N ARG A 49 -0.15 -10.85 11.33
CA ARG A 49 -1.32 -11.15 12.17
C ARG A 49 -1.38 -10.30 13.42
N TRP A 50 -0.23 -10.05 14.04
CA TRP A 50 -0.12 -9.21 15.24
C TRP A 50 -0.46 -7.74 14.94
N CYS A 51 0.03 -7.18 13.81
CA CYS A 51 -0.34 -5.84 13.35
C CYS A 51 -1.84 -5.71 13.10
N PHE A 52 -2.45 -6.72 12.47
CA PHE A 52 -3.89 -6.74 12.21
C PHE A 52 -4.74 -6.71 13.46
N SER A 53 -4.43 -7.57 14.41
CA SER A 53 -5.15 -7.62 15.67
C SER A 53 -5.09 -6.28 16.41
N ARG A 54 -3.96 -5.59 16.35
CA ARG A 54 -3.79 -4.28 16.98
C ARG A 54 -4.55 -3.16 16.26
N LEU A 55 -4.59 -3.17 14.92
CA LEU A 55 -5.39 -2.20 14.15
C LEU A 55 -6.88 -2.34 14.46
N CYS A 56 -7.41 -3.55 14.50
CA CYS A 56 -8.80 -3.80 14.88
C CYS A 56 -9.09 -3.32 16.32
N ILE A 57 -8.15 -3.53 17.24
CA ILE A 57 -8.30 -3.05 18.62
C ILE A 57 -8.28 -1.53 18.67
N ALA A 58 -7.36 -0.87 17.95
CA ALA A 58 -7.27 0.59 17.89
C ALA A 58 -8.56 1.21 17.32
N GLU A 59 -9.12 0.66 16.26
CA GLU A 59 -10.39 1.10 15.69
C GLU A 59 -11.53 0.97 16.72
N ARG A 60 -11.59 -0.15 17.44
CA ARG A 60 -12.63 -0.37 18.48
C ARG A 60 -12.48 0.59 19.65
N ILE A 61 -11.25 0.93 20.07
CA ILE A 61 -10.99 1.90 21.13
C ILE A 61 -11.45 3.30 20.67
N VAL A 62 -11.08 3.72 19.47
CA VAL A 62 -11.48 5.00 18.89
C VAL A 62 -13.01 5.08 18.80
N HIS A 63 -13.65 4.03 18.32
CA HIS A 63 -15.11 3.95 18.23
C HIS A 63 -15.80 4.02 19.60
N ALA A 64 -15.30 3.26 20.58
CA ALA A 64 -15.83 3.30 21.94
C ALA A 64 -15.67 4.70 22.57
N ALA A 65 -14.49 5.31 22.43
CA ALA A 65 -14.23 6.67 22.93
C ALA A 65 -15.18 7.70 22.30
N ALA A 66 -15.36 7.66 20.98
CA ALA A 66 -16.29 8.53 20.28
C ALA A 66 -17.72 8.40 20.83
N ARG A 67 -18.21 7.19 21.05
CA ARG A 67 -19.56 6.93 21.57
C ARG A 67 -19.74 7.36 23.03
N THR A 68 -18.72 7.18 23.87
CA THR A 68 -18.82 7.48 25.32
C THR A 68 -18.59 8.93 25.65
N THR A 69 -17.76 9.63 24.89
CA THR A 69 -17.37 11.03 25.14
C THR A 69 -18.05 12.03 24.21
N GLY A 70 -18.70 11.58 23.15
CA GLY A 70 -19.24 12.45 22.09
C GLY A 70 -18.17 13.11 21.23
N MET A 71 -16.88 12.72 21.35
CA MET A 71 -15.82 13.25 20.51
C MET A 71 -15.99 12.81 19.05
N VAL A 72 -15.70 13.71 18.11
CA VAL A 72 -15.65 13.37 16.70
C VAL A 72 -14.33 12.67 16.41
N ALA A 73 -14.41 11.39 16.06
CA ALA A 73 -13.25 10.58 15.69
C ALA A 73 -13.50 9.87 14.36
N LYS A 74 -12.51 9.88 13.49
CA LYS A 74 -12.59 9.26 12.16
C LYS A 74 -11.46 8.26 11.99
N VAL A 75 -11.79 7.10 11.44
CA VAL A 75 -10.81 6.05 11.09
C VAL A 75 -10.61 6.10 9.59
N LEU A 76 -9.36 6.23 9.15
CA LEU A 76 -8.99 6.21 7.75
C LEU A 76 -8.23 4.91 7.46
N ARG A 77 -8.82 4.02 6.66
CA ARG A 77 -8.19 2.81 6.16
C ARG A 77 -7.54 3.12 4.83
N ILE A 78 -6.26 3.45 4.87
CA ILE A 78 -5.50 3.92 3.71
C ILE A 78 -4.92 2.72 2.97
N GLY A 79 -5.07 2.69 1.64
CA GLY A 79 -4.49 1.69 0.75
C GLY A 79 -2.99 1.94 0.50
N GLN A 80 -2.49 1.43 -0.62
CA GLN A 80 -1.08 1.62 -1.00
C GLN A 80 -0.83 3.08 -1.36
N ILE A 81 0.05 3.73 -0.60
CA ILE A 81 0.58 5.06 -0.90
C ILE A 81 1.81 4.91 -1.80
N VAL A 82 1.92 5.78 -2.78
CA VAL A 82 3.07 5.87 -3.70
C VAL A 82 3.66 7.28 -3.68
N GLY A 83 4.70 7.55 -4.48
CA GLY A 83 5.37 8.85 -4.53
C GLY A 83 4.43 10.00 -4.88
N ASP A 84 4.93 11.22 -4.73
CA ASP A 84 4.16 12.44 -5.01
C ASP A 84 3.98 12.70 -6.51
N THR A 85 2.93 13.43 -6.86
CA THR A 85 2.60 13.71 -8.26
C THR A 85 3.49 14.77 -8.90
N ALA A 86 4.15 15.63 -8.13
CA ALA A 86 4.94 16.74 -8.66
C ALA A 86 6.36 16.31 -9.03
N THR A 87 7.07 15.70 -8.09
CA THR A 87 8.48 15.30 -8.25
C THR A 87 8.66 13.84 -8.60
N GLY A 88 7.64 13.01 -8.31
CA GLY A 88 7.75 11.56 -8.39
C GLY A 88 8.60 10.94 -7.28
N TYR A 89 8.96 11.70 -6.24
CA TYR A 89 9.73 11.14 -5.15
C TYR A 89 8.94 10.08 -4.40
N TRP A 90 9.45 8.87 -4.42
CA TRP A 90 8.96 7.73 -3.67
C TRP A 90 10.13 7.06 -2.96
N ASN A 91 10.01 6.86 -1.66
CA ASN A 91 11.10 6.34 -0.84
C ASN A 91 11.68 5.03 -1.43
N PRO A 92 12.94 5.03 -1.92
CA PRO A 92 13.52 3.90 -2.65
C PRO A 92 13.78 2.66 -1.76
N THR A 93 13.63 2.80 -0.44
CA THR A 93 13.85 1.69 0.51
C THR A 93 12.57 0.92 0.85
N GLU A 94 11.43 1.33 0.30
CA GLU A 94 10.18 0.61 0.46
C GLU A 94 10.14 -0.65 -0.41
N ALA A 95 9.29 -1.61 -0.05
CA ALA A 95 9.25 -2.93 -0.69
C ALA A 95 8.96 -2.85 -2.20
N LEU A 96 8.01 -1.99 -2.63
CA LEU A 96 7.67 -1.85 -4.05
C LEU A 96 8.81 -1.19 -4.85
N PRO A 97 9.37 -0.02 -4.46
CA PRO A 97 10.55 0.53 -5.11
C PRO A 97 11.74 -0.43 -5.15
N LEU A 98 12.03 -1.17 -4.07
CA LEU A 98 13.08 -2.19 -4.07
C LEU A 98 12.79 -3.32 -5.06
N MET A 99 11.54 -3.78 -5.14
CA MET A 99 11.12 -4.76 -6.14
C MET A 99 11.32 -4.22 -7.57
N LEU A 100 10.89 -3.00 -7.84
CA LEU A 100 11.05 -2.35 -9.14
C LEU A 100 12.52 -2.08 -9.49
N GLN A 101 13.39 -1.89 -8.49
CA GLN A 101 14.84 -1.75 -8.67
C GLN A 101 15.47 -3.00 -9.28
N THR A 102 14.86 -4.19 -9.14
CA THR A 102 15.39 -5.41 -9.77
C THR A 102 15.38 -5.33 -11.30
N ALA A 103 14.59 -4.46 -11.90
CA ALA A 103 14.69 -4.13 -13.33
C ALA A 103 16.09 -3.63 -13.69
N LYS A 104 16.73 -2.84 -12.82
CA LYS A 104 18.07 -2.31 -13.06
C LYS A 104 19.18 -3.23 -12.53
N THR A 105 19.00 -3.81 -11.36
CA THR A 105 20.04 -4.59 -10.67
C THR A 105 20.16 -6.02 -11.19
N LEU A 106 19.04 -6.64 -11.56
CA LEU A 106 18.97 -8.02 -12.05
C LEU A 106 18.49 -8.14 -13.49
N GLY A 107 18.01 -7.04 -14.08
CA GLY A 107 17.45 -7.01 -15.44
C GLY A 107 16.09 -7.70 -15.56
N VAL A 108 15.37 -7.92 -14.46
CA VAL A 108 14.12 -8.69 -14.45
C VAL A 108 13.06 -8.10 -13.52
N LEU A 109 11.78 -8.26 -13.90
CA LEU A 109 10.61 -8.03 -13.03
C LEU A 109 9.65 -9.23 -13.10
N PRO A 110 8.86 -9.48 -12.04
CA PRO A 110 7.90 -10.57 -12.04
C PRO A 110 6.63 -10.25 -12.82
N ALA A 111 6.09 -11.24 -13.52
CA ALA A 111 4.71 -11.24 -13.97
C ALA A 111 3.80 -11.52 -12.78
N LEU A 112 2.90 -10.59 -12.46
CA LEU A 112 1.94 -10.74 -11.37
C LEU A 112 0.53 -10.51 -11.89
N ASP A 113 -0.38 -11.40 -11.54
CA ASP A 113 -1.81 -11.20 -11.73
C ASP A 113 -2.38 -10.44 -10.53
N GLU A 114 -1.99 -9.17 -10.42
CA GLU A 114 -2.41 -8.28 -9.35
C GLU A 114 -3.08 -7.03 -9.93
N THR A 115 -4.25 -6.68 -9.37
CA THR A 115 -4.91 -5.39 -9.62
C THR A 115 -4.52 -4.41 -8.52
N LEU A 116 -4.06 -3.24 -8.92
CA LEU A 116 -3.47 -2.23 -8.05
C LEU A 116 -4.37 -1.00 -7.93
N ALA A 117 -4.46 -0.47 -6.71
CA ALA A 117 -5.25 0.71 -6.37
C ALA A 117 -4.37 1.74 -5.63
N TRP A 118 -3.30 2.18 -6.29
CA TRP A 118 -2.31 3.08 -5.69
C TRP A 118 -2.82 4.52 -5.58
N LEU A 119 -2.41 5.23 -4.53
CA LEU A 119 -2.68 6.66 -4.37
C LEU A 119 -1.38 7.43 -4.16
N PRO A 120 -1.17 8.55 -4.87
CA PRO A 120 -0.06 9.46 -4.61
C PRO A 120 -0.16 10.07 -3.21
N VAL A 121 0.99 10.26 -2.56
CA VAL A 121 1.07 10.74 -1.17
C VAL A 121 0.46 12.12 -0.98
N ASP A 122 0.61 13.01 -1.93
CA ASP A 122 0.04 14.36 -1.92
C ASP A 122 -1.50 14.34 -2.04
N VAL A 123 -2.05 13.42 -2.83
CA VAL A 123 -3.51 13.19 -2.91
C VAL A 123 -4.03 12.62 -1.60
N VAL A 124 -3.32 11.65 -1.01
CA VAL A 124 -3.68 11.09 0.32
C VAL A 124 -3.65 12.20 1.38
N ALA A 125 -2.59 13.02 1.42
CA ALA A 125 -2.48 14.11 2.37
C ALA A 125 -3.65 15.10 2.25
N ARG A 126 -4.02 15.48 1.02
CA ARG A 126 -5.16 16.36 0.77
C ARG A 126 -6.47 15.71 1.20
N SER A 127 -6.69 14.44 0.86
CA SER A 127 -7.90 13.72 1.26
C SER A 127 -8.04 13.60 2.78
N ILE A 128 -6.94 13.43 3.52
CA ILE A 128 -6.95 13.44 4.99
C ILE A 128 -7.43 14.79 5.51
N LEU A 129 -6.95 15.92 4.98
CA LEU A 129 -7.38 17.26 5.36
C LEU A 129 -8.87 17.50 5.04
N GLU A 130 -9.34 17.02 3.89
CA GLU A 130 -10.75 17.11 3.50
C GLU A 130 -11.64 16.27 4.42
N LEU A 131 -11.27 15.00 4.64
CA LEU A 131 -12.01 14.06 5.50
C LEU A 131 -12.00 14.50 6.97
N SER A 132 -10.94 15.16 7.44
CA SER A 132 -10.87 15.70 8.80
C SER A 132 -11.76 16.94 9.00
N GLY A 133 -12.18 17.57 7.91
CA GLY A 133 -12.95 18.81 7.95
C GLY A 133 -12.11 20.08 8.16
N ILE A 134 -10.78 19.97 8.11
CA ILE A 134 -9.87 21.12 8.27
C ILE A 134 -9.99 22.09 7.09
N VAL A 135 -10.17 21.56 5.89
CA VAL A 135 -10.23 22.35 4.64
C VAL A 135 -11.67 22.68 4.22
N SER A 136 -12.67 22.02 4.79
CA SER A 136 -14.06 22.32 4.45
C SER A 136 -14.51 23.62 5.11
N ASN A 137 -14.99 24.59 4.32
CA ASN A 137 -15.62 25.81 4.85
C ASN A 137 -16.95 25.52 5.58
N ASP A 138 -17.44 24.29 5.51
CA ASP A 138 -18.69 23.86 6.12
C ASP A 138 -18.40 22.89 7.28
N ARG A 139 -18.02 23.46 8.43
CA ARG A 139 -17.82 22.71 9.68
C ARG A 139 -19.07 21.94 10.11
N SER A 140 -20.25 22.36 9.69
CA SER A 140 -21.50 21.67 10.04
C SER A 140 -21.59 20.31 9.34
N LYS A 141 -21.11 20.19 8.11
CA LYS A 141 -21.05 18.90 7.38
C LYS A 141 -19.95 17.98 7.91
N ALA A 142 -18.83 18.54 8.36
CA ALA A 142 -17.74 17.76 8.96
C ALA A 142 -18.12 17.16 10.32
N LEU A 143 -19.06 17.78 11.03
CA LEU A 143 -19.55 17.38 12.36
C LEU A 143 -20.87 16.59 12.28
N ALA A 144 -21.51 16.54 11.11
CA ALA A 144 -22.83 15.93 10.97
C ALA A 144 -22.75 14.40 11.05
N HIS A 145 -23.25 13.86 12.10
CA HIS A 145 -24.11 12.67 12.26
C HIS A 145 -23.52 11.32 12.62
N ASP A 146 -22.22 11.02 12.51
CA ASP A 146 -21.70 9.78 13.08
C ASP A 146 -20.37 10.07 13.79
N PRO A 147 -20.30 10.00 15.11
CA PRO A 147 -19.09 10.28 15.85
C PRO A 147 -17.94 9.30 15.53
N SER A 148 -18.22 8.20 14.87
CA SER A 148 -17.23 7.16 14.55
C SER A 148 -17.34 6.66 13.10
N ILE A 149 -16.94 7.51 12.14
CA ILE A 149 -16.97 7.14 10.72
C ILE A 149 -15.66 6.47 10.31
N VAL A 150 -15.79 5.34 9.61
CA VAL A 150 -14.66 4.68 8.91
C VAL A 150 -14.72 5.06 7.44
N TYR A 151 -13.60 5.60 6.91
CA TYR A 151 -13.39 5.87 5.50
C TYR A 151 -12.36 4.92 4.91
N HIS A 152 -12.64 4.36 3.75
CA HIS A 152 -11.65 3.68 2.92
C HIS A 152 -11.00 4.71 1.99
N VAL A 153 -9.70 4.92 2.13
CA VAL A 153 -8.92 5.86 1.30
C VAL A 153 -8.12 5.02 0.31
N GLN A 154 -8.76 4.70 -0.80
CA GLN A 154 -8.18 3.93 -1.90
C GLN A 154 -8.48 4.63 -3.23
N ASN A 155 -7.74 4.23 -4.25
CA ASN A 155 -8.03 4.66 -5.61
C ASN A 155 -9.18 3.83 -6.19
N SER A 156 -10.23 4.48 -6.64
CA SER A 156 -11.31 3.80 -7.38
C SER A 156 -10.90 3.46 -8.82
N LYS A 157 -9.88 4.15 -9.37
CA LYS A 157 -9.24 3.73 -10.62
C LYS A 157 -8.14 2.75 -10.33
N THR A 158 -8.31 1.54 -10.83
CA THR A 158 -7.34 0.46 -10.71
C THR A 158 -6.60 0.24 -12.02
N PHE A 159 -5.46 -0.42 -11.93
CA PHE A 159 -4.67 -0.85 -13.09
C PHE A 159 -4.01 -2.20 -12.78
N ARG A 160 -3.59 -2.93 -13.81
CA ARG A 160 -2.99 -4.25 -13.65
C ARG A 160 -1.47 -4.15 -13.65
N TRP A 161 -0.84 -4.99 -12.81
CA TRP A 161 0.61 -5.02 -12.72
C TRP A 161 1.27 -5.36 -14.05
N THR A 162 0.91 -6.51 -14.64
CA THR A 162 1.58 -7.02 -15.83
C THR A 162 1.16 -6.28 -17.10
N GLU A 163 -0.13 -5.96 -17.24
CA GLU A 163 -0.68 -5.41 -18.47
C GLU A 163 -0.52 -3.89 -18.59
N ASP A 164 -0.51 -3.17 -17.45
CA ASP A 164 -0.49 -1.70 -17.48
C ASP A 164 0.83 -1.14 -16.92
N LEU A 165 1.27 -1.60 -15.72
CA LEU A 165 2.43 -1.04 -15.06
C LEU A 165 3.75 -1.42 -15.75
N LEU A 166 3.96 -2.71 -16.07
CA LEU A 166 5.22 -3.14 -16.68
C LEU A 166 5.48 -2.46 -18.03
N PRO A 167 4.52 -2.36 -18.95
CA PRO A 167 4.69 -1.57 -20.17
C PRO A 167 4.96 -0.09 -19.91
N ALA A 168 4.31 0.52 -18.93
CA ALA A 168 4.55 1.92 -18.56
C ALA A 168 5.98 2.15 -18.03
N LEU A 169 6.53 1.20 -17.27
CA LEU A 169 7.91 1.25 -16.81
C LEU A 169 8.91 1.11 -17.97
N GLN A 170 8.64 0.24 -18.94
CA GLN A 170 9.46 0.11 -20.15
C GLN A 170 9.42 1.39 -21.00
N GLN A 171 8.23 1.99 -21.18
CA GLN A 171 8.08 3.29 -21.85
C GLN A 171 8.79 4.43 -21.09
N ALA A 172 8.89 4.31 -19.77
CA ALA A 172 9.65 5.25 -18.95
C ALA A 172 11.18 5.07 -19.04
N GLY A 173 11.64 4.05 -19.77
CA GLY A 173 13.06 3.82 -20.08
C GLY A 173 13.73 2.70 -19.29
N LEU A 174 13.01 1.97 -18.45
CA LEU A 174 13.56 0.77 -17.79
C LEU A 174 13.64 -0.38 -18.80
N LYS A 175 14.76 -1.09 -18.77
CA LYS A 175 14.99 -2.29 -19.59
C LYS A 175 15.04 -3.51 -18.69
N PHE A 176 14.14 -4.44 -18.89
CA PHE A 176 14.04 -5.68 -18.11
C PHE A 176 13.26 -6.76 -18.87
N ASP A 177 13.52 -8.00 -18.51
CA ASP A 177 12.72 -9.16 -18.92
C ASP A 177 11.63 -9.43 -17.89
N ILE A 178 10.53 -10.01 -18.33
CA ILE A 178 9.40 -10.37 -17.45
C ILE A 178 9.50 -11.87 -17.17
N LEU A 179 9.65 -12.22 -15.90
CA LEU A 179 9.73 -13.63 -15.47
C LEU A 179 8.46 -14.06 -14.71
N PRO A 180 8.10 -15.34 -14.75
CA PRO A 180 7.15 -15.91 -13.82
C PRO A 180 7.54 -15.58 -12.37
N LYS A 181 6.56 -15.34 -11.50
CA LYS A 181 6.79 -14.87 -10.11
C LYS A 181 7.77 -15.73 -9.32
N ARG A 182 7.72 -17.07 -9.49
CA ARG A 182 8.64 -18.03 -8.83
C ARG A 182 10.07 -17.93 -9.37
N GLU A 183 10.22 -17.82 -10.68
CA GLU A 183 11.53 -17.66 -11.31
C GLU A 183 12.18 -16.33 -10.93
N TRP A 184 11.38 -15.27 -10.78
CA TRP A 184 11.87 -14.00 -10.27
C TRP A 184 12.42 -14.12 -8.84
N VAL A 185 11.74 -14.86 -7.94
CA VAL A 185 12.25 -15.12 -6.57
C VAL A 185 13.57 -15.89 -6.62
N GLN A 186 13.68 -16.93 -7.46
CA GLN A 186 14.93 -17.68 -7.65
C GLN A 186 16.06 -16.79 -8.20
N ARG A 187 15.72 -15.89 -9.13
CA ARG A 187 16.67 -14.91 -9.66
C ARG A 187 17.11 -13.92 -8.59
N LEU A 188 16.19 -13.47 -7.73
CA LEU A 188 16.50 -12.62 -6.58
C LEU A 188 17.46 -13.32 -5.61
N GLU A 189 17.24 -14.61 -5.32
CA GLU A 189 18.08 -15.42 -4.43
C GLU A 189 19.47 -15.68 -5.02
N SER A 190 19.62 -15.74 -6.33
CA SER A 190 20.89 -16.04 -6.98
C SER A 190 21.97 -14.97 -6.81
N GLU A 191 21.62 -13.71 -6.49
CA GLU A 191 22.55 -12.62 -6.23
C GLU A 191 22.46 -12.18 -4.77
N GLN A 192 23.39 -12.69 -3.96
CA GLN A 192 23.42 -12.49 -2.50
C GLN A 192 24.12 -11.21 -2.05
N ASP A 193 24.79 -10.50 -2.94
CA ASP A 193 25.49 -9.24 -2.58
C ASP A 193 24.47 -8.08 -2.45
N PRO A 194 24.22 -7.55 -1.23
CA PRO A 194 23.26 -6.46 -1.03
C PRO A 194 23.65 -5.14 -1.73
N LYS A 195 24.88 -5.00 -2.18
CA LYS A 195 25.33 -3.83 -2.96
C LYS A 195 24.88 -3.92 -4.40
N LYS A 196 24.85 -5.15 -4.96
CA LYS A 196 24.39 -5.42 -6.32
C LYS A 196 22.89 -5.67 -6.38
N ASN A 197 22.33 -6.26 -5.33
CA ASN A 197 20.92 -6.60 -5.19
C ASN A 197 20.38 -6.15 -3.83
N PRO A 198 20.05 -4.85 -3.65
CA PRO A 198 19.50 -4.36 -2.39
C PRO A 198 18.20 -5.04 -1.97
N THR A 199 17.44 -5.57 -2.94
CA THR A 199 16.17 -6.26 -2.75
C THR A 199 16.31 -7.59 -2.01
N ILE A 200 17.51 -8.18 -1.98
CA ILE A 200 17.81 -9.42 -1.24
C ILE A 200 17.43 -9.35 0.25
N LYS A 201 17.46 -8.14 0.83
CA LYS A 201 17.05 -7.89 2.23
C LYS A 201 15.59 -8.24 2.51
N LEU A 202 14.77 -8.34 1.46
CA LEU A 202 13.36 -8.68 1.52
C LEU A 202 13.07 -10.05 0.90
N LEU A 203 14.08 -10.90 0.71
CA LEU A 203 13.92 -12.22 0.07
C LEU A 203 12.83 -13.04 0.75
N ASP A 204 12.88 -13.20 2.07
CA ASP A 204 11.90 -14.00 2.82
C ASP A 204 10.47 -13.47 2.63
N PHE A 205 10.31 -12.16 2.59
CA PHE A 205 9.01 -11.51 2.36
C PHE A 205 8.49 -11.80 0.95
N PHE A 206 9.34 -11.71 -0.06
CA PHE A 206 8.94 -11.96 -1.45
C PHE A 206 8.76 -13.45 -1.74
N ALA A 207 9.59 -14.31 -1.16
CA ALA A 207 9.44 -15.76 -1.27
C ALA A 207 8.11 -16.23 -0.65
N GLU A 208 7.77 -15.77 0.56
CA GLU A 208 6.47 -16.09 1.17
C GLU A 208 5.30 -15.64 0.30
N LYS A 209 5.43 -14.48 -0.36
CA LYS A 209 4.36 -13.91 -1.16
C LYS A 209 4.23 -14.54 -2.55
N TYR A 210 5.35 -14.89 -3.19
CA TYR A 210 5.39 -15.21 -4.63
C TYR A 210 5.92 -16.58 -4.97
N ASP A 211 6.68 -17.25 -4.07
CA ASP A 211 7.12 -18.63 -4.29
C ASP A 211 6.05 -19.64 -3.87
N ASN A 212 4.89 -19.54 -4.50
CA ASN A 212 3.75 -20.40 -4.27
C ASN A 212 2.87 -20.48 -5.51
N ASP A 213 1.97 -21.48 -5.53
CA ASP A 213 1.01 -21.70 -6.63
C ASP A 213 -0.33 -20.97 -6.41
N ALA A 214 -0.41 -20.11 -5.40
CA ALA A 214 -1.64 -19.35 -5.15
C ALA A 214 -1.98 -18.47 -6.37
N PRO A 215 -3.24 -18.43 -6.78
CA PRO A 215 -3.67 -17.54 -7.85
C PRO A 215 -3.40 -16.08 -7.48
N GLY A 216 -3.22 -15.24 -8.49
CA GLY A 216 -3.07 -13.79 -8.30
C GLY A 216 -4.20 -13.24 -7.43
N ARG A 217 -3.88 -12.26 -6.62
CA ARG A 217 -4.89 -11.62 -5.77
C ARG A 217 -5.62 -10.57 -6.59
N SER A 218 -6.86 -10.84 -6.94
CA SER A 218 -7.75 -9.75 -7.35
C SER A 218 -7.86 -8.77 -6.18
N GLY A 219 -7.52 -7.51 -6.43
CA GLY A 219 -7.64 -6.46 -5.42
C GLY A 219 -9.07 -6.42 -4.84
N LEU A 220 -9.18 -6.22 -3.53
CA LEU A 220 -10.48 -5.99 -2.92
C LEU A 220 -11.01 -4.63 -3.37
N THR A 221 -12.18 -4.66 -3.93
CA THR A 221 -12.93 -3.44 -4.20
C THR A 221 -13.66 -3.03 -2.93
N PHE A 222 -13.38 -1.83 -2.44
CA PHE A 222 -14.09 -1.25 -1.31
C PHE A 222 -15.16 -0.28 -1.79
N ALA A 223 -16.23 -0.16 -1.02
CA ALA A 223 -17.23 0.87 -1.24
C ALA A 223 -16.61 2.24 -0.96
N MET A 224 -16.48 3.06 -2.00
CA MET A 224 -15.79 4.36 -1.95
C MET A 224 -16.76 5.54 -1.93
N GLU A 225 -18.06 5.33 -2.10
CA GLU A 225 -19.07 6.38 -2.26
C GLU A 225 -19.05 7.37 -1.09
N LYS A 226 -18.90 6.86 0.13
CA LYS A 226 -18.83 7.68 1.35
C LYS A 226 -17.57 8.56 1.35
N THR A 227 -16.45 8.00 0.94
CA THR A 227 -15.16 8.71 0.88
C THR A 227 -15.17 9.75 -0.24
N GLU A 228 -15.61 9.37 -1.43
CA GLU A 228 -15.67 10.25 -2.59
C GLU A 228 -16.66 11.42 -2.40
N SER A 229 -17.75 11.21 -1.67
CA SER A 229 -18.69 12.27 -1.33
C SER A 229 -18.10 13.28 -0.34
N ALA A 230 -17.16 12.86 0.51
CA ALA A 230 -16.55 13.69 1.55
C ALA A 230 -15.15 14.22 1.16
N SER A 231 -14.53 13.67 0.13
CA SER A 231 -13.20 14.08 -0.37
C SER A 231 -13.23 14.36 -1.86
N PRO A 232 -13.30 15.63 -2.28
CA PRO A 232 -13.23 16.01 -3.69
C PRO A 232 -11.99 15.49 -4.41
N SER A 233 -10.86 15.39 -3.70
CA SER A 233 -9.59 14.90 -4.27
C SER A 233 -9.63 13.41 -4.67
N LEU A 234 -10.55 12.63 -4.12
CA LEU A 234 -10.71 11.22 -4.45
C LEU A 234 -11.90 10.94 -5.39
N LYS A 235 -12.69 11.97 -5.69
CA LYS A 235 -13.90 11.80 -6.50
C LYS A 235 -13.55 11.34 -7.92
N GLY A 236 -14.07 10.17 -8.30
CA GLY A 236 -13.86 9.57 -9.61
C GLY A 236 -12.46 8.95 -9.79
N GLY A 237 -11.69 8.81 -8.71
CA GLY A 237 -10.36 8.21 -8.71
C GLY A 237 -9.27 9.05 -9.39
N VAL A 238 -8.04 8.61 -9.20
CA VAL A 238 -6.82 9.27 -9.71
C VAL A 238 -6.20 8.42 -10.81
N GLU A 239 -6.02 8.97 -11.99
CA GLU A 239 -5.30 8.31 -13.06
C GLU A 239 -3.79 8.33 -12.79
N LEU A 240 -3.10 7.20 -12.95
CA LEU A 240 -1.67 7.09 -12.70
C LEU A 240 -0.87 6.73 -13.95
N ILE A 241 -1.35 5.76 -14.72
CA ILE A 241 -0.55 5.17 -15.80
C ILE A 241 -0.33 6.17 -16.95
N ASN A 242 -1.39 6.86 -17.40
CA ASN A 242 -1.36 7.72 -18.57
C ASN A 242 -0.98 9.19 -18.28
N THR A 243 -0.60 9.51 -17.03
CA THR A 243 -0.31 10.90 -16.60
C THR A 243 1.17 11.28 -16.66
N GLY A 244 2.04 10.36 -17.06
CA GLY A 244 3.48 10.53 -16.97
C GLY A 244 4.05 10.37 -15.55
N LEU A 245 3.24 9.98 -14.56
CA LEU A 245 3.69 9.80 -13.18
C LEU A 245 4.70 8.67 -13.07
N ILE A 246 4.49 7.56 -13.78
CA ILE A 246 5.45 6.43 -13.79
C ILE A 246 6.82 6.89 -14.31
N LYS A 247 6.85 7.75 -15.34
CA LYS A 247 8.09 8.33 -15.83
C LYS A 247 8.77 9.21 -14.78
N ARG A 248 8.00 9.98 -13.98
CA ARG A 248 8.54 10.77 -12.86
C ARG A 248 9.14 9.89 -11.78
N PHE A 249 8.49 8.78 -11.42
CA PHE A 249 9.05 7.80 -10.47
C PHE A 249 10.39 7.27 -10.95
N VAL A 250 10.46 6.79 -12.19
CA VAL A 250 11.69 6.26 -12.78
C VAL A 250 12.79 7.32 -12.80
N ALA A 251 12.47 8.56 -13.19
CA ALA A 251 13.44 9.67 -13.20
C ALA A 251 13.94 10.03 -11.78
N ALA A 252 13.07 9.99 -10.77
CA ALA A 252 13.45 10.24 -9.38
C ALA A 252 14.34 9.14 -8.81
N TRP A 253 14.15 7.88 -9.20
CA TRP A 253 14.98 6.76 -8.75
C TRP A 253 16.29 6.61 -9.50
N ALA A 254 16.36 7.03 -10.77
CA ALA A 254 17.52 6.81 -11.64
C ALA A 254 18.89 7.23 -11.01
N PRO A 255 19.00 8.35 -10.27
CA PRO A 255 20.24 8.72 -9.60
C PRO A 255 20.53 7.96 -8.30
N LEU A 256 19.53 7.24 -7.77
CA LEU A 256 19.61 6.54 -6.49
C LEU A 256 19.87 5.03 -6.63
N TRP A 257 19.68 4.50 -7.84
CA TRP A 257 19.77 3.06 -8.18
C TRP A 257 21.10 2.68 -8.83
#